data_1e24448322465cf656c645494277ae4b
#
_entry.id   1e24448322465cf656c645494277ae4b
#
_cell.length_a   1.000
_cell.length_b   1.000
_cell.length_c   1.000
_cell.angle_alpha   90.00
_cell.angle_beta   90.00
_cell.angle_gamma   90.00
#
_symmetry.space_group_name_H-M   'P 1'
#
loop_
_entity.id
_entity.type
_entity.pdbx_description
1 polymer ?
#
loop_
_entity_poly.entity_id
_entity_poly.type
_entity_poly.pdbx_seq_one_letter_code
_entity_poly.pdbx_strand_id
1 'polypeptide(L)'
;MWSPRAQCDKSRFSAEWRRTLENTPNLYLWQDTAVELLFGQRPAEEGRPQVRGIRTQMGVEFSADCVILTAGTFLAGVMYCGRSHAEGGRAGDSASHGVTESLVAMGFEAGRMKTGTPARLDARTINFEILEPQYGDENPSKFSFSADTHPVQNQLPCFLVYTSKKVHDILRKGFGDSPLFNGTIRGIGPRYCPSIEDKLNTFADKDQHQLFLEPEGRSTNEYYLNGFSSVSYTHLTL
;
A
#
# COMPACT_ATOMS: atom_id res chain seq x y z
N MET A 1 15.34 6.01 15.86
CA MET A 1 15.50 7.08 14.84
C MET A 1 14.24 7.92 14.89
N TRP A 2 14.37 9.18 15.16
CA TRP A 2 13.27 10.14 15.14
C TRP A 2 13.15 10.66 13.72
N SER A 3 11.98 10.53 13.11
CA SER A 3 11.72 10.98 11.76
C SER A 3 10.34 11.62 11.71
N PRO A 4 10.20 12.80 11.11
CA PRO A 4 8.90 13.44 10.96
C PRO A 4 7.99 12.59 10.06
N ARG A 5 6.70 12.56 10.38
CA ARG A 5 5.64 11.94 9.58
C ARG A 5 4.50 12.94 9.39
N ALA A 6 4.03 13.07 8.17
CA ALA A 6 2.82 13.82 7.87
C ALA A 6 1.66 12.87 7.59
N GLN A 7 0.56 13.03 8.32
CA GLN A 7 -0.72 12.43 7.97
C GLN A 7 -1.42 13.34 6.97
N CYS A 8 -1.70 12.81 5.78
CA CYS A 8 -2.31 13.58 4.71
C CYS A 8 -3.79 13.26 4.54
N ASP A 9 -4.57 14.26 4.15
CA ASP A 9 -5.93 14.04 3.63
C ASP A 9 -5.82 13.28 2.29
N LYS A 10 -6.31 12.06 2.27
CA LYS A 10 -6.16 11.12 1.14
C LYS A 10 -6.75 11.66 -0.16
N SER A 11 -7.94 12.26 -0.08
CA SER A 11 -8.62 12.78 -1.25
C SER A 11 -7.92 14.02 -1.79
N ARG A 12 -7.51 14.93 -0.91
CA ARG A 12 -6.76 16.13 -1.30
C ARG A 12 -5.38 15.79 -1.85
N PHE A 13 -4.68 14.83 -1.24
CA PHE A 13 -3.39 14.36 -1.72
C PHE A 13 -3.50 13.83 -3.16
N SER A 14 -4.51 12.98 -3.43
CA SER A 14 -4.75 12.44 -4.76
C SER A 14 -5.10 13.54 -5.78
N ALA A 15 -5.99 14.46 -5.43
CA ALA A 15 -6.40 15.55 -6.31
C ALA A 15 -5.23 16.51 -6.62
N GLU A 16 -4.42 16.84 -5.64
CA GLU A 16 -3.26 17.73 -5.80
C GLU A 16 -2.18 17.10 -6.69
N TRP A 17 -1.89 15.81 -6.49
CA TRP A 17 -0.96 15.10 -7.37
C TRP A 17 -1.49 15.02 -8.80
N ARG A 18 -2.77 14.72 -8.98
CA ARG A 18 -3.38 14.71 -10.31
C ARG A 18 -3.24 16.05 -10.99
N ARG A 19 -3.60 17.14 -10.30
CA ARG A 19 -3.47 18.50 -10.81
C ARG A 19 -2.04 18.83 -11.21
N THR A 20 -1.08 18.46 -10.36
CA THR A 20 0.36 18.69 -10.61
C THR A 20 0.84 17.93 -11.84
N LEU A 21 0.48 16.66 -11.97
CA LEU A 21 0.87 15.83 -13.10
C LEU A 21 0.27 16.34 -14.42
N GLU A 22 -1.02 16.68 -14.42
CA GLU A 22 -1.72 17.19 -15.61
C GLU A 22 -1.16 18.55 -16.09
N ASN A 23 -0.56 19.34 -15.19
CA ASN A 23 0.07 20.62 -15.52
C ASN A 23 1.58 20.52 -15.77
N THR A 24 2.16 19.32 -15.68
CA THR A 24 3.58 19.13 -15.96
C THR A 24 3.84 19.09 -17.47
N PRO A 25 4.68 19.98 -18.04
CA PRO A 25 4.97 19.97 -19.46
C PRO A 25 5.56 18.63 -19.93
N ASN A 26 5.13 18.17 -21.10
CA ASN A 26 5.57 16.91 -21.72
C ASN A 26 5.27 15.65 -20.92
N LEU A 27 4.30 15.71 -19.97
CA LEU A 27 3.80 14.57 -19.26
C LEU A 27 2.36 14.28 -19.69
N TYR A 28 2.10 13.04 -20.09
CA TYR A 28 0.80 12.57 -20.53
C TYR A 28 0.34 11.43 -19.64
N LEU A 29 -0.91 11.49 -19.17
CA LEU A 29 -1.53 10.45 -18.37
C LEU A 29 -2.37 9.56 -19.26
N TRP A 30 -2.19 8.25 -19.12
CA TRP A 30 -2.99 7.25 -19.80
C TRP A 30 -3.53 6.24 -18.79
N GLN A 31 -4.84 6.04 -18.79
CA GLN A 31 -5.50 5.11 -17.86
C GLN A 31 -5.76 3.78 -18.55
N ASP A 32 -4.88 2.82 -18.32
CA ASP A 32 -4.99 1.43 -18.78
C ASP A 32 -4.03 0.57 -17.96
N THR A 33 -4.13 -0.76 -18.11
CA THR A 33 -3.24 -1.70 -17.44
C THR A 33 -2.11 -2.11 -18.38
N ALA A 34 -0.86 -1.90 -17.97
CA ALA A 34 0.28 -2.45 -18.69
C ALA A 34 0.33 -3.98 -18.52
N VAL A 35 0.42 -4.72 -19.62
CA VAL A 35 0.43 -6.19 -19.62
C VAL A 35 1.69 -6.79 -20.23
N GLU A 36 2.51 -6.02 -20.93
CA GLU A 36 3.72 -6.53 -21.57
C GLU A 36 4.78 -5.44 -21.70
N LEU A 37 6.04 -5.84 -21.53
CA LEU A 37 7.19 -5.04 -21.92
C LEU A 37 7.63 -5.43 -23.33
N LEU A 38 7.76 -4.44 -24.21
CA LEU A 38 8.20 -4.63 -25.58
C LEU A 38 9.73 -4.50 -25.66
N PHE A 39 10.37 -5.47 -26.31
CA PHE A 39 11.80 -5.50 -26.50
C PHE A 39 12.16 -5.49 -28.00
N GLY A 40 13.28 -4.85 -28.32
CA GLY A 40 13.86 -4.88 -29.66
C GLY A 40 14.49 -6.25 -29.95
N GLN A 41 14.42 -6.64 -31.22
CA GLN A 41 15.22 -7.78 -31.69
C GLN A 41 16.69 -7.37 -31.73
N ARG A 42 17.49 -7.87 -30.81
CA ARG A 42 18.95 -7.78 -30.89
C ARG A 42 19.52 -9.16 -31.23
N PRO A 43 20.56 -9.22 -32.07
CA PRO A 43 21.35 -10.44 -32.23
C PRO A 43 21.86 -10.91 -30.86
N ALA A 44 21.85 -12.21 -30.60
CA ALA A 44 22.30 -12.81 -29.32
C ALA A 44 23.76 -12.46 -28.97
N GLU A 45 24.52 -12.01 -29.94
CA GLU A 45 25.94 -11.62 -29.84
C GLU A 45 26.15 -10.22 -29.19
N GLU A 46 25.12 -9.37 -29.10
CA GLU A 46 25.26 -7.98 -28.63
C GLU A 46 24.73 -7.73 -27.19
N GLY A 47 24.46 -8.76 -26.42
CA GLY A 47 24.05 -8.64 -25.03
C GLY A 47 22.54 -8.56 -24.79
N ARG A 48 22.10 -7.95 -23.68
CA ARG A 48 20.69 -7.93 -23.25
C ARG A 48 19.80 -7.16 -24.23
N PRO A 49 18.59 -7.65 -24.56
CA PRO A 49 17.66 -6.91 -25.42
C PRO A 49 17.30 -5.56 -24.80
N GLN A 50 17.17 -4.57 -25.67
CA GLN A 50 16.77 -3.22 -25.26
C GLN A 50 15.25 -3.14 -25.15
N VAL A 51 14.76 -2.55 -24.06
CA VAL A 51 13.33 -2.20 -23.94
C VAL A 51 12.96 -1.20 -25.04
N ARG A 52 11.77 -1.36 -25.62
CA ARG A 52 11.21 -0.52 -26.69
C ARG A 52 9.89 0.12 -26.32
N GLY A 53 9.31 -0.25 -25.22
CA GLY A 53 8.03 0.27 -24.78
C GLY A 53 7.21 -0.73 -23.96
N ILE A 54 5.93 -0.46 -23.95
CA ILE A 54 4.93 -1.29 -23.26
C ILE A 54 3.74 -1.55 -24.18
N ARG A 55 3.01 -2.65 -23.90
CA ARG A 55 1.65 -2.88 -24.41
C ARG A 55 0.65 -2.87 -23.26
N THR A 56 -0.49 -2.27 -23.50
CA THR A 56 -1.59 -2.21 -22.55
C THR A 56 -2.63 -3.30 -22.81
N GLN A 57 -3.51 -3.50 -21.83
CA GLN A 57 -4.60 -4.49 -21.92
C GLN A 57 -5.56 -4.22 -23.09
N MET A 58 -5.78 -2.96 -23.43
CA MET A 58 -6.58 -2.56 -24.59
C MET A 58 -5.84 -2.70 -25.92
N GLY A 59 -4.60 -3.21 -25.89
CA GLY A 59 -3.79 -3.45 -27.10
C GLY A 59 -3.03 -2.24 -27.62
N VAL A 60 -3.03 -1.12 -26.88
CA VAL A 60 -2.26 0.06 -27.25
C VAL A 60 -0.78 -0.16 -26.94
N GLU A 61 0.09 0.16 -27.89
CA GLU A 61 1.54 0.12 -27.72
C GLU A 61 2.09 1.53 -27.58
N PHE A 62 2.88 1.74 -26.56
CA PHE A 62 3.65 2.95 -26.33
C PHE A 62 5.12 2.67 -26.57
N SER A 63 5.72 3.34 -27.54
CA SER A 63 7.17 3.27 -27.79
C SER A 63 7.91 4.18 -26.82
N ALA A 64 8.98 3.69 -26.23
CA ALA A 64 9.83 4.46 -25.33
C ALA A 64 11.25 3.89 -25.28
N ASP A 65 12.23 4.76 -25.07
CA ASP A 65 13.63 4.37 -24.88
C ASP A 65 13.89 3.81 -23.48
N CYS A 66 13.07 4.20 -22.51
CA CYS A 66 13.14 3.75 -21.12
C CYS A 66 11.73 3.49 -20.56
N VAL A 67 11.61 2.49 -19.68
CA VAL A 67 10.39 2.18 -18.94
C VAL A 67 10.72 2.15 -17.46
N ILE A 68 9.95 2.88 -16.66
CA ILE A 68 10.04 2.88 -15.19
C ILE A 68 8.84 2.13 -14.64
N LEU A 69 9.09 1.02 -13.96
CA LEU A 69 8.06 0.19 -13.36
C LEU A 69 7.84 0.57 -11.89
N THR A 70 6.65 1.08 -11.57
CA THR A 70 6.25 1.50 -10.22
C THR A 70 4.90 0.86 -9.85
N ALA A 71 4.80 -0.45 -10.04
CA ALA A 71 3.55 -1.20 -10.07
C ALA A 71 2.89 -1.40 -8.68
N GLY A 72 3.52 -0.97 -7.58
CA GLY A 72 2.94 -1.12 -6.24
C GLY A 72 2.60 -2.58 -5.93
N THR A 73 1.33 -2.86 -5.63
CA THR A 73 0.81 -4.18 -5.27
C THR A 73 0.10 -4.90 -6.43
N PHE A 74 0.24 -4.42 -7.68
CA PHE A 74 -0.60 -4.85 -8.79
C PHE A 74 -0.07 -6.05 -9.59
N LEU A 75 1.26 -6.32 -9.58
CA LEU A 75 1.84 -7.41 -10.37
C LEU A 75 1.37 -8.78 -9.86
N ALA A 76 0.48 -9.40 -10.63
CA ALA A 76 -0.21 -10.64 -10.27
C ALA A 76 -0.73 -10.61 -8.83
N GLY A 77 -1.32 -9.46 -8.44
CA GLY A 77 -1.79 -9.18 -7.09
C GLY A 77 -2.96 -10.06 -6.68
N VAL A 78 -2.97 -10.50 -5.42
CA VAL A 78 -4.08 -11.23 -4.81
C VAL A 78 -4.36 -10.65 -3.44
N MET A 79 -5.61 -10.32 -3.17
CA MET A 79 -6.10 -9.81 -1.90
C MET A 79 -6.73 -10.94 -1.10
N TYR A 80 -6.45 -10.99 0.20
CA TYR A 80 -7.03 -11.96 1.13
C TYR A 80 -7.77 -11.24 2.26
N CYS A 81 -9.01 -11.66 2.52
CA CYS A 81 -9.80 -11.19 3.65
C CYS A 81 -10.45 -12.40 4.33
N GLY A 82 -9.88 -12.85 5.45
CA GLY A 82 -10.25 -14.11 6.07
C GLY A 82 -10.07 -15.29 5.09
N ARG A 83 -11.14 -16.03 4.86
CA ARG A 83 -11.15 -17.16 3.92
C ARG A 83 -11.37 -16.77 2.45
N SER A 84 -11.78 -15.55 2.21
CA SER A 84 -12.05 -15.05 0.86
C SER A 84 -10.79 -14.47 0.23
N HIS A 85 -10.66 -14.66 -1.08
CA HIS A 85 -9.60 -14.03 -1.86
C HIS A 85 -10.13 -13.57 -3.21
N ALA A 86 -9.48 -12.57 -3.77
CA ALA A 86 -9.77 -12.06 -5.11
C ALA A 86 -8.47 -11.55 -5.75
N GLU A 87 -8.37 -11.69 -7.07
CA GLU A 87 -7.29 -11.05 -7.83
C GLU A 87 -7.46 -9.54 -7.83
N GLY A 88 -6.37 -8.82 -7.65
CA GLY A 88 -6.35 -7.37 -7.63
C GLY A 88 -5.18 -6.81 -6.86
N GLY A 89 -4.78 -5.61 -7.19
CA GLY A 89 -3.76 -4.87 -6.45
C GLY A 89 -4.34 -3.95 -5.36
N ARG A 90 -5.63 -3.64 -5.46
CA ARG A 90 -6.43 -2.86 -4.52
C ARG A 90 -7.91 -3.26 -4.68
N ALA A 91 -8.71 -3.08 -3.63
CA ALA A 91 -10.15 -3.33 -3.71
C ALA A 91 -10.79 -2.50 -4.84
N GLY A 92 -11.45 -3.18 -5.77
CA GLY A 92 -12.05 -2.58 -6.96
C GLY A 92 -11.14 -2.45 -8.18
N ASP A 93 -9.83 -2.71 -8.06
CA ASP A 93 -8.88 -2.60 -9.17
C ASP A 93 -8.26 -3.98 -9.50
N SER A 94 -8.23 -4.33 -10.78
CA SER A 94 -7.69 -5.60 -11.26
C SER A 94 -6.18 -5.73 -11.05
N ALA A 95 -5.69 -6.97 -10.99
CA ALA A 95 -4.27 -7.25 -11.04
C ALA A 95 -3.71 -7.03 -12.47
N SER A 96 -2.41 -6.73 -12.55
CA SER A 96 -1.67 -6.69 -13.81
C SER A 96 -0.92 -8.01 -14.00
N HIS A 97 -1.16 -8.67 -15.11
CA HIS A 97 -0.49 -9.88 -15.54
C HIS A 97 0.32 -9.61 -16.82
N GLY A 98 1.40 -10.38 -17.04
CA GLY A 98 2.23 -10.32 -18.25
C GLY A 98 3.51 -9.50 -18.10
N VAL A 99 3.50 -8.41 -17.36
CA VAL A 99 4.71 -7.58 -17.16
C VAL A 99 5.81 -8.34 -16.40
N THR A 100 5.47 -9.05 -15.34
CA THR A 100 6.45 -9.87 -14.60
C THR A 100 6.96 -11.01 -15.44
N GLU A 101 6.10 -11.66 -16.19
CA GLU A 101 6.45 -12.74 -17.12
C GLU A 101 7.41 -12.26 -18.20
N SER A 102 7.20 -11.05 -18.74
CA SER A 102 8.12 -10.41 -19.68
C SER A 102 9.52 -10.23 -19.09
N LEU A 103 9.60 -9.79 -17.83
CA LEU A 103 10.87 -9.59 -17.13
C LEU A 103 11.57 -10.92 -16.80
N VAL A 104 10.81 -11.93 -16.34
CA VAL A 104 11.35 -13.27 -16.08
C VAL A 104 11.91 -13.89 -17.35
N ALA A 105 11.24 -13.74 -18.49
CA ALA A 105 11.76 -14.18 -19.79
C ALA A 105 13.08 -13.49 -20.18
N MET A 106 13.34 -12.29 -19.65
CA MET A 106 14.61 -11.58 -19.82
C MET A 106 15.67 -11.92 -18.77
N GLY A 107 15.41 -12.90 -17.90
CA GLY A 107 16.35 -13.39 -16.90
C GLY A 107 16.31 -12.65 -15.56
N PHE A 108 15.28 -11.86 -15.29
CA PHE A 108 15.06 -11.29 -13.96
C PHE A 108 14.46 -12.34 -13.02
N GLU A 109 14.90 -12.34 -11.79
CA GLU A 109 14.28 -13.14 -10.74
C GLU A 109 13.05 -12.41 -10.18
N ALA A 110 11.96 -13.14 -9.99
CA ALA A 110 10.74 -12.61 -9.38
C ALA A 110 10.35 -13.42 -8.14
N GLY A 111 9.86 -12.76 -7.12
CA GLY A 111 9.36 -13.37 -5.90
C GLY A 111 8.03 -12.77 -5.47
N ARG A 112 7.33 -13.45 -4.55
CA ARG A 112 6.10 -12.90 -3.98
C ARG A 112 6.40 -12.18 -2.69
N MET A 113 5.89 -10.95 -2.58
CA MET A 113 5.87 -10.21 -1.32
C MET A 113 4.45 -10.16 -0.77
N LYS A 114 4.36 -10.08 0.55
CA LYS A 114 3.12 -9.88 1.30
C LYS A 114 3.12 -8.50 1.92
N THR A 115 2.01 -7.79 1.84
CA THR A 115 1.75 -6.57 2.60
C THR A 115 0.35 -6.64 3.22
N GLY A 116 0.02 -5.73 4.12
CA GLY A 116 -1.28 -5.72 4.78
C GLY A 116 -1.88 -4.32 4.86
N THR A 117 -3.19 -4.26 5.01
CA THR A 117 -3.92 -3.03 5.31
C THR A 117 -4.87 -3.25 6.47
N PRO A 118 -5.09 -2.25 7.35
CA PRO A 118 -6.06 -2.33 8.42
C PRO A 118 -7.48 -2.03 7.92
N ALA A 119 -8.45 -2.31 8.79
CA ALA A 119 -9.83 -1.91 8.59
C ALA A 119 -9.97 -0.39 8.55
N ARG A 120 -10.96 0.10 7.79
CA ARG A 120 -11.48 1.45 7.88
C ARG A 120 -12.73 1.41 8.76
N LEU A 121 -12.81 2.38 9.67
CA LEU A 121 -13.91 2.51 10.60
C LEU A 121 -14.73 3.75 10.24
N ASP A 122 -16.04 3.66 10.46
CA ASP A 122 -16.93 4.79 10.30
C ASP A 122 -16.93 5.63 11.59
N ALA A 123 -16.51 6.88 11.50
CA ALA A 123 -16.46 7.82 12.62
C ALA A 123 -17.77 7.93 13.40
N ARG A 124 -18.89 7.78 12.71
CA ARG A 124 -20.22 7.83 13.33
C ARG A 124 -20.49 6.71 14.33
N THR A 125 -19.68 5.66 14.30
CA THR A 125 -19.75 4.50 15.21
C THR A 125 -18.72 4.54 16.33
N ILE A 126 -17.89 5.58 16.37
CA ILE A 126 -16.79 5.72 17.34
C ILE A 126 -17.20 6.71 18.44
N ASN A 127 -17.07 6.29 19.69
CA ASN A 127 -17.19 7.20 20.82
C ASN A 127 -15.84 7.88 21.10
N PHE A 128 -15.65 9.06 20.53
CA PHE A 128 -14.41 9.84 20.69
C PHE A 128 -14.24 10.43 22.09
N GLU A 129 -15.30 10.59 22.87
CA GLU A 129 -15.24 11.19 24.20
C GLU A 129 -14.39 10.41 25.20
N ILE A 130 -14.29 9.09 24.98
CA ILE A 130 -13.49 8.21 25.85
C ILE A 130 -12.06 7.98 25.34
N LEU A 131 -11.71 8.55 24.19
CA LEU A 131 -10.41 8.34 23.56
C LEU A 131 -9.45 9.47 23.86
N GLU A 132 -8.18 9.13 24.02
CA GLU A 132 -7.10 10.09 24.20
C GLU A 132 -6.70 10.70 22.84
N PRO A 133 -6.90 12.02 22.64
CA PRO A 133 -6.47 12.68 21.41
C PRO A 133 -4.95 12.85 21.41
N GLN A 134 -4.32 12.52 20.29
CA GLN A 134 -2.93 12.80 20.01
C GLN A 134 -2.84 13.88 18.94
N TYR A 135 -2.45 15.06 19.35
CA TYR A 135 -2.19 16.17 18.44
C TYR A 135 -0.81 16.03 17.80
N GLY A 136 -0.64 16.64 16.62
CA GLY A 136 0.68 16.78 16.01
C GLY A 136 1.54 17.83 16.75
N ASP A 137 2.76 18.01 16.26
CA ASP A 137 3.69 18.98 16.83
C ASP A 137 3.07 20.40 16.86
N GLU A 138 3.27 21.15 17.94
CA GLU A 138 2.81 22.55 18.06
C GLU A 138 3.46 23.44 16.99
N ASN A 139 4.74 23.21 16.72
CA ASN A 139 5.53 23.91 15.72
C ASN A 139 6.09 22.95 14.68
N PRO A 140 5.26 22.41 13.78
CA PRO A 140 5.69 21.40 12.84
C PRO A 140 6.65 21.97 11.81
N SER A 141 7.69 21.23 11.50
CA SER A 141 8.56 21.52 10.38
C SER A 141 7.86 21.22 9.06
N LYS A 142 8.22 21.96 8.01
CA LYS A 142 7.75 21.63 6.66
C LYS A 142 8.63 20.56 6.01
N PHE A 143 8.05 19.77 5.10
CA PHE A 143 8.78 18.73 4.37
C PHE A 143 9.50 19.25 3.13
N SER A 144 9.13 20.43 2.66
CA SER A 144 9.73 21.06 1.48
C SER A 144 10.76 22.09 1.88
N PHE A 145 11.84 22.20 1.11
CA PHE A 145 12.81 23.29 1.19
C PHE A 145 12.38 24.55 0.40
N SER A 146 11.31 24.45 -0.40
CA SER A 146 10.79 25.61 -1.15
C SER A 146 10.33 26.73 -0.23
N ALA A 147 10.62 27.97 -0.58
CA ALA A 147 10.17 29.14 0.13
C ALA A 147 8.63 29.31 0.12
N ASP A 148 8.00 28.80 -0.95
CA ASP A 148 6.55 28.95 -1.18
C ASP A 148 5.69 27.99 -0.33
N THR A 149 6.32 27.09 0.42
CA THR A 149 5.61 26.18 1.30
C THR A 149 5.63 26.65 2.74
N HIS A 150 4.55 26.38 3.45
CA HIS A 150 4.38 26.73 4.85
C HIS A 150 4.19 25.48 5.72
N PRO A 151 4.54 25.54 7.02
CA PRO A 151 4.21 24.49 7.97
C PRO A 151 2.70 24.22 8.01
N VAL A 152 2.35 22.98 8.35
CA VAL A 152 0.95 22.55 8.46
C VAL A 152 0.24 23.34 9.55
N GLN A 153 -0.95 23.85 9.22
CA GLN A 153 -1.84 24.53 10.17
C GLN A 153 -3.14 23.73 10.32
N ASN A 154 -3.87 23.97 11.41
CA ASN A 154 -5.17 23.35 11.69
C ASN A 154 -5.13 21.82 11.59
N GLN A 155 -4.20 21.19 12.29
CA GLN A 155 -4.03 19.74 12.32
C GLN A 155 -5.27 19.07 12.92
N LEU A 156 -5.64 17.88 12.38
CA LEU A 156 -6.60 16.99 13.01
C LEU A 156 -5.86 16.06 13.97
N PRO A 157 -6.39 15.79 15.17
CA PRO A 157 -5.79 14.82 16.06
C PRO A 157 -6.00 13.39 15.52
N CYS A 158 -5.06 12.52 15.83
CA CYS A 158 -5.28 11.08 15.87
C CYS A 158 -5.78 10.71 17.29
N PHE A 159 -6.25 9.48 17.46
CA PHE A 159 -6.67 9.01 18.78
C PHE A 159 -5.96 7.71 19.14
N LEU A 160 -5.47 7.65 20.38
CA LEU A 160 -4.86 6.45 20.91
C LEU A 160 -5.93 5.44 21.31
N VAL A 161 -5.74 4.21 20.89
CA VAL A 161 -6.55 3.07 21.29
C VAL A 161 -5.66 1.87 21.57
N TYR A 162 -6.15 0.96 22.38
CA TYR A 162 -5.40 -0.23 22.76
C TYR A 162 -6.23 -1.49 22.55
N THR A 163 -5.59 -2.54 22.10
CA THR A 163 -6.19 -3.87 22.19
C THR A 163 -6.25 -4.30 23.64
N SER A 164 -7.06 -5.31 23.94
CA SER A 164 -7.15 -5.92 25.25
C SER A 164 -6.95 -7.43 25.16
N LYS A 165 -6.70 -8.07 26.29
CA LYS A 165 -6.64 -9.54 26.36
C LYS A 165 -7.88 -10.21 25.77
N LYS A 166 -9.07 -9.67 26.02
CA LYS A 166 -10.33 -10.16 25.42
C LYS A 166 -10.30 -10.10 23.89
N VAL A 167 -9.77 -9.01 23.32
CA VAL A 167 -9.60 -8.86 21.86
C VAL A 167 -8.58 -9.88 21.35
N HIS A 168 -7.45 -10.05 22.04
CA HIS A 168 -6.43 -11.05 21.69
C HIS A 168 -6.99 -12.47 21.67
N ASP A 169 -7.79 -12.85 22.68
CA ASP A 169 -8.39 -14.17 22.78
C ASP A 169 -9.41 -14.44 21.65
N ILE A 170 -10.12 -13.40 21.21
CA ILE A 170 -11.02 -13.49 20.05
C ILE A 170 -10.22 -13.66 18.76
N LEU A 171 -9.19 -12.86 18.56
CA LEU A 171 -8.35 -12.90 17.35
C LEU A 171 -7.61 -14.23 17.19
N ARG A 172 -7.10 -14.79 18.30
CA ARG A 172 -6.42 -16.09 18.28
C ARG A 172 -7.30 -17.23 17.80
N LYS A 173 -8.61 -17.15 18.01
CA LYS A 173 -9.57 -18.15 17.48
C LYS A 173 -9.58 -18.20 15.95
N GLY A 174 -9.25 -17.08 15.29
CA GLY A 174 -9.18 -16.98 13.83
C GLY A 174 -7.85 -17.40 13.22
N PHE A 175 -6.83 -17.73 14.02
CA PHE A 175 -5.49 -18.02 13.50
C PHE A 175 -5.45 -19.23 12.55
N GLY A 176 -6.27 -20.25 12.83
CA GLY A 176 -6.38 -21.43 11.96
C GLY A 176 -6.93 -21.13 10.57
N ASP A 177 -7.73 -20.07 10.47
CA ASP A 177 -8.32 -19.61 9.20
C ASP A 177 -7.49 -18.53 8.50
N SER A 178 -6.51 -17.96 9.21
CA SER A 178 -5.66 -16.90 8.64
C SER A 178 -4.78 -17.42 7.53
N PRO A 179 -4.82 -16.83 6.32
CA PRO A 179 -3.95 -17.18 5.21
C PRO A 179 -2.45 -17.07 5.53
N LEU A 180 -2.10 -16.29 6.55
CA LEU A 180 -0.72 -16.14 7.04
C LEU A 180 -0.21 -17.39 7.75
N PHE A 181 -1.07 -18.09 8.48
CA PHE A 181 -0.67 -19.22 9.32
C PHE A 181 -1.05 -20.58 8.72
N ASN A 182 -2.04 -20.64 7.84
CA ASN A 182 -2.46 -21.88 7.18
C ASN A 182 -1.61 -22.26 5.94
N GLY A 183 -0.56 -21.47 5.63
CA GLY A 183 0.34 -21.73 4.51
C GLY A 183 -0.16 -21.31 3.14
N THR A 184 -1.31 -20.63 3.04
CA THR A 184 -1.84 -20.10 1.79
C THR A 184 -0.96 -18.97 1.25
N ILE A 185 -0.53 -18.05 2.12
CA ILE A 185 0.39 -16.98 1.78
C ILE A 185 1.82 -17.45 2.03
N ARG A 186 2.59 -17.58 0.94
CA ARG A 186 4.01 -18.01 0.97
C ARG A 186 4.99 -16.85 0.70
N GLY A 187 4.53 -15.61 0.76
CA GLY A 187 5.35 -14.43 0.51
C GLY A 187 6.14 -13.98 1.73
N ILE A 188 7.24 -13.26 1.48
CA ILE A 188 8.01 -12.58 2.54
C ILE A 188 7.30 -11.26 2.85
N GLY A 189 6.98 -11.02 4.14
CA GLY A 189 6.44 -9.74 4.58
C GLY A 189 7.54 -8.70 4.73
N PRO A 190 7.28 -7.42 4.42
CA PRO A 190 8.22 -6.35 4.72
C PRO A 190 8.43 -6.23 6.23
N ARG A 191 9.67 -5.98 6.64
CA ARG A 191 10.07 -5.93 8.05
C ARG A 191 9.25 -4.96 8.91
N TYR A 192 8.68 -3.92 8.29
CA TYR A 192 8.06 -2.78 8.99
C TYR A 192 6.52 -2.77 8.95
N CYS A 193 5.88 -3.83 8.47
CA CYS A 193 4.42 -3.92 8.42
C CYS A 193 3.93 -5.25 9.03
N PRO A 194 4.12 -5.48 10.35
CA PRO A 194 3.58 -6.67 10.99
C PRO A 194 2.06 -6.57 11.04
N SER A 195 1.39 -7.65 10.69
CA SER A 195 -0.06 -7.78 10.90
C SER A 195 -0.38 -7.86 12.40
N ILE A 196 -1.65 -7.75 12.76
CA ILE A 196 -2.06 -7.95 14.16
C ILE A 196 -1.80 -9.39 14.58
N GLU A 197 -1.95 -10.35 13.67
CA GLU A 197 -1.63 -11.75 13.90
C GLU A 197 -0.14 -11.95 14.21
N ASP A 198 0.74 -11.29 13.43
CA ASP A 198 2.19 -11.32 13.67
C ASP A 198 2.53 -10.73 15.04
N LYS A 199 1.87 -9.64 15.44
CA LYS A 199 2.07 -9.01 16.76
C LYS A 199 1.64 -9.94 17.89
N LEU A 200 0.48 -10.58 17.78
CA LEU A 200 -0.05 -11.48 18.78
C LEU A 200 0.75 -12.79 18.89
N ASN A 201 1.42 -13.20 17.83
CA ASN A 201 2.30 -14.36 17.84
C ASN A 201 3.69 -14.02 18.38
N THR A 202 4.30 -12.94 17.92
CA THR A 202 5.67 -12.53 18.28
C THR A 202 5.74 -11.95 19.70
N PHE A 203 4.69 -11.23 20.13
CA PHE A 203 4.61 -10.59 21.45
C PHE A 203 3.43 -11.13 22.23
N ALA A 204 3.37 -12.45 22.35
CA ALA A 204 2.26 -13.17 22.98
C ALA A 204 2.08 -12.87 24.48
N ASP A 205 3.14 -12.40 25.12
CA ASP A 205 3.21 -12.00 26.53
C ASP A 205 2.61 -10.62 26.81
N LYS A 206 2.35 -9.82 25.77
CA LYS A 206 1.77 -8.49 25.95
C LYS A 206 0.23 -8.58 26.04
N ASP A 207 -0.32 -7.96 27.08
CA ASP A 207 -1.77 -7.90 27.30
C ASP A 207 -2.47 -6.88 26.40
N GLN A 208 -1.71 -5.94 25.80
CA GLN A 208 -2.25 -4.91 24.93
C GLN A 208 -1.24 -4.46 23.88
N HIS A 209 -1.73 -4.01 22.74
CA HIS A 209 -0.97 -3.33 21.69
C HIS A 209 -1.59 -1.97 21.44
N GLN A 210 -0.73 -0.97 21.32
CA GLN A 210 -1.14 0.39 20.96
C GLN A 210 -1.50 0.46 19.49
N LEU A 211 -2.60 1.15 19.20
CA LEU A 211 -3.13 1.43 17.88
C LEU A 211 -3.44 2.92 17.78
N PHE A 212 -3.59 3.40 16.57
CA PHE A 212 -3.99 4.77 16.30
C PHE A 212 -5.21 4.81 15.40
N LEU A 213 -6.22 5.58 15.79
CA LEU A 213 -7.30 5.99 14.91
C LEU A 213 -6.87 7.27 14.19
N GLU A 214 -6.67 7.18 12.90
CA GLU A 214 -6.18 8.27 12.06
C GLU A 214 -7.28 8.69 11.08
N PRO A 215 -7.70 9.97 11.05
CA PRO A 215 -8.68 10.42 10.05
C PRO A 215 -8.10 10.32 8.65
N GLU A 216 -8.83 9.74 7.71
CA GLU A 216 -8.40 9.66 6.29
C GLU A 216 -8.59 10.98 5.52
N GLY A 217 -9.29 11.95 6.08
CA GLY A 217 -9.48 13.27 5.50
C GLY A 217 -10.47 14.12 6.28
N ARG A 218 -10.62 15.37 5.84
CA ARG A 218 -11.52 16.34 6.49
C ARG A 218 -12.98 16.22 6.06
N SER A 219 -13.21 15.64 4.90
CA SER A 219 -14.54 15.54 4.27
C SER A 219 -15.04 14.09 4.16
N THR A 220 -14.52 13.21 5.00
CA THR A 220 -14.93 11.81 5.08
C THR A 220 -15.14 11.40 6.54
N ASN A 221 -15.98 10.39 6.75
CA ASN A 221 -16.16 9.73 8.04
C ASN A 221 -15.24 8.50 8.19
N GLU A 222 -14.30 8.28 7.27
CA GLU A 222 -13.39 7.15 7.34
C GLU A 222 -12.21 7.44 8.28
N TYR A 223 -11.98 6.51 9.20
CA TYR A 223 -10.82 6.44 10.05
C TYR A 223 -10.00 5.18 9.78
N TYR A 224 -8.71 5.34 9.67
CA TYR A 224 -7.73 4.29 9.49
C TYR A 224 -7.28 3.76 10.85
N LEU A 225 -7.46 2.45 11.09
CA LEU A 225 -7.02 1.82 12.35
C LEU A 225 -5.57 1.36 12.23
N ASN A 226 -4.64 2.30 12.36
CA ASN A 226 -3.20 2.02 12.21
C ASN A 226 -2.70 1.06 13.30
N GLY A 227 -1.94 0.07 12.87
CA GLY A 227 -1.42 -0.97 13.74
C GLY A 227 -2.29 -2.22 13.85
N PHE A 228 -3.48 -2.24 13.23
CA PHE A 228 -4.42 -3.38 13.21
C PHE A 228 -4.59 -3.92 11.79
N SER A 229 -3.48 -4.17 11.09
CA SER A 229 -3.50 -4.74 9.74
C SER A 229 -3.81 -6.23 9.80
N SER A 230 -4.84 -6.67 9.09
CA SER A 230 -5.24 -8.08 9.00
C SER A 230 -5.54 -8.52 7.56
N VAL A 231 -6.08 -7.61 6.73
CA VAL A 231 -6.25 -7.89 5.30
C VAL A 231 -4.88 -7.94 4.63
N SER A 232 -4.56 -9.06 3.99
CA SER A 232 -3.26 -9.31 3.38
C SER A 232 -3.34 -9.26 1.87
N TYR A 233 -2.31 -8.67 1.28
CA TYR A 233 -2.06 -8.65 -0.16
C TYR A 233 -0.81 -9.45 -0.46
N THR A 234 -0.81 -10.20 -1.55
CA THR A 234 0.41 -10.74 -2.13
C THR A 234 0.56 -10.23 -3.56
N HIS A 235 1.76 -9.95 -3.99
CA HIS A 235 2.08 -9.50 -5.34
C HIS A 235 3.48 -9.99 -5.74
N LEU A 236 3.74 -10.05 -7.03
CA LEU A 236 5.08 -10.34 -7.53
C LEU A 236 5.96 -9.09 -7.43
N THR A 237 7.22 -9.31 -7.14
CA THR A 237 8.27 -8.29 -7.13
C THR A 237 9.56 -8.85 -7.70
N LEU A 238 10.41 -7.99 -8.14
CA LEU A 238 11.72 -8.31 -8.73
C LEU A 238 12.84 -8.15 -7.70
#